data_f69da5b438a1332718f78aefd451c20b
#
_entry.id   f69da5b438a1332718f78aefd451c20b
#
_cell.length_a   1.000
_cell.length_b   1.000
_cell.length_c   1.000
_cell.angle_alpha   90.00
_cell.angle_beta   90.00
_cell.angle_gamma   90.00
#
_symmetry.space_group_name_H-M   'P 1'
#
loop_
_entity.id
_entity.type
_entity.pdbx_description
1 polymer ?
#
loop_
_entity_poly.entity_id
_entity_poly.type
_entity_poly.pdbx_seq_one_letter_code
_entity_poly.pdbx_strand_id
1 'polypeptide(L)'
;MSKINELWTNYKKQIIIGLAAFLALIIIIIIIIVLVNVFKKYDYTSLEQLLVKTTEEYIDDHPEILPTMANPQSIVDTSSLVEGKYLKDLSKISKDNTCSAEIKINWNEDNYYIIPKLSCNSYTTSSLTDHILENETIVDNETDSGLYDINNHYTYRGEYVNNYLNFMGYSWRIIKFDTEKIYFILADTLNNKMTYVYDDRYNESISSNRGYNTFETSRIYSSLMDIYNNDLKNHHKYLLTMDACTHTRSEGDIDKSGAIECTSILQTPISLLSVYDYMNASIDQRCINSASRNCSNYNYLAST
;
A
#
# COMPACT_ATOMS: atom_id res chain seq x y z
N MET A 1 -58.78 -44.22 -26.84
CA MET A 1 -58.43 -43.48 -25.61
C MET A 1 -57.39 -44.15 -24.72
N SER A 2 -57.16 -45.47 -24.80
CA SER A 2 -56.20 -46.19 -23.90
C SER A 2 -54.73 -45.91 -24.20
N LYS A 3 -54.28 -45.85 -25.45
CA LYS A 3 -52.89 -45.62 -25.83
C LYS A 3 -52.31 -44.24 -25.42
N ILE A 4 -53.13 -43.22 -25.40
CA ILE A 4 -52.72 -41.84 -25.02
C ILE A 4 -52.49 -41.75 -23.51
N ASN A 5 -53.32 -42.41 -22.71
CA ASN A 5 -53.17 -42.47 -21.27
C ASN A 5 -51.92 -43.32 -20.84
N GLU A 6 -51.60 -44.34 -21.59
CA GLU A 6 -50.43 -45.18 -21.31
C GLU A 6 -49.11 -44.46 -21.67
N LEU A 7 -49.11 -43.76 -22.78
CA LEU A 7 -47.99 -42.88 -23.17
C LEU A 7 -47.77 -41.73 -22.14
N TRP A 8 -48.85 -41.10 -21.71
CA TRP A 8 -48.80 -40.03 -20.72
C TRP A 8 -48.28 -40.52 -19.36
N THR A 9 -48.67 -41.72 -18.93
CA THR A 9 -48.24 -42.32 -17.67
C THR A 9 -46.75 -42.66 -17.70
N ASN A 10 -46.22 -43.14 -18.84
CA ASN A 10 -44.81 -43.41 -19.03
C ASN A 10 -43.96 -42.15 -19.09
N TYR A 11 -44.41 -41.09 -19.81
CA TYR A 11 -43.72 -39.78 -19.81
C TYR A 11 -43.71 -39.16 -18.42
N LYS A 12 -44.79 -39.23 -17.68
CA LYS A 12 -44.90 -38.68 -16.32
C LYS A 12 -43.90 -39.38 -15.38
N LYS A 13 -43.75 -40.71 -15.48
CA LYS A 13 -42.73 -41.45 -14.71
C LYS A 13 -41.27 -41.02 -15.07
N GLN A 14 -40.98 -40.89 -16.35
CA GLN A 14 -39.66 -40.44 -16.80
C GLN A 14 -39.33 -39.00 -16.34
N ILE A 15 -40.29 -38.09 -16.38
CA ILE A 15 -40.16 -36.72 -15.90
C ILE A 15 -39.93 -36.73 -14.39
N ILE A 16 -40.66 -37.54 -13.61
CA ILE A 16 -40.47 -37.60 -12.15
C ILE A 16 -39.08 -38.19 -11.82
N ILE A 17 -38.64 -39.23 -12.52
CA ILE A 17 -37.29 -39.82 -12.32
C ILE A 17 -36.21 -38.80 -12.71
N GLY A 18 -36.38 -38.05 -13.82
CA GLY A 18 -35.46 -37.00 -14.25
C GLY A 18 -35.38 -35.87 -13.24
N LEU A 19 -36.50 -35.41 -12.69
CA LEU A 19 -36.57 -34.40 -11.64
C LEU A 19 -35.90 -34.86 -10.33
N ALA A 20 -36.15 -36.12 -9.93
CA ALA A 20 -35.52 -36.67 -8.74
C ALA A 20 -33.98 -36.80 -8.89
N ALA A 21 -33.51 -37.25 -10.06
CA ALA A 21 -32.08 -37.31 -10.37
C ALA A 21 -31.43 -35.94 -10.39
N PHE A 22 -32.12 -34.92 -10.95
CA PHE A 22 -31.63 -33.54 -10.96
C PHE A 22 -31.55 -32.93 -9.55
N LEU A 23 -32.57 -33.17 -8.70
CA LEU A 23 -32.55 -32.76 -7.30
C LEU A 23 -31.42 -33.43 -6.51
N ALA A 24 -31.21 -34.72 -6.72
CA ALA A 24 -30.10 -35.46 -6.09
C ALA A 24 -28.74 -34.91 -6.51
N LEU A 25 -28.57 -34.54 -7.77
CA LEU A 25 -27.35 -33.90 -8.29
C LEU A 25 -27.10 -32.54 -7.61
N ILE A 26 -28.12 -31.70 -7.47
CA ILE A 26 -28.04 -30.43 -6.77
C ILE A 26 -27.59 -30.61 -5.31
N ILE A 27 -28.21 -31.57 -4.61
CA ILE A 27 -27.86 -31.90 -3.22
C ILE A 27 -26.40 -32.35 -3.12
N ILE A 28 -25.92 -33.19 -4.03
CA ILE A 28 -24.52 -33.64 -4.06
C ILE A 28 -23.58 -32.43 -4.30
N ILE A 29 -23.90 -31.54 -5.23
CA ILE A 29 -23.11 -30.33 -5.48
C ILE A 29 -23.06 -29.45 -4.23
N ILE A 30 -24.18 -29.23 -3.56
CA ILE A 30 -24.23 -28.46 -2.31
C ILE A 30 -23.37 -29.12 -1.24
N ILE A 31 -23.45 -30.44 -1.07
CA ILE A 31 -22.61 -31.16 -0.11
C ILE A 31 -21.13 -31.01 -0.44
N ILE A 32 -20.74 -31.13 -1.71
CA ILE A 32 -19.35 -30.97 -2.14
C ILE A 32 -18.87 -29.52 -1.83
N ILE A 33 -19.66 -28.51 -2.15
CA ILE A 33 -19.33 -27.10 -1.85
C ILE A 33 -19.15 -26.89 -0.35
N VAL A 34 -20.06 -27.44 0.46
CA VAL A 34 -19.97 -27.35 1.94
C VAL A 34 -18.71 -28.06 2.44
N LEU A 35 -18.42 -29.27 1.96
CA LEU A 35 -17.23 -30.01 2.36
C LEU A 35 -15.94 -29.28 1.98
N VAL A 36 -15.84 -28.75 0.74
CA VAL A 36 -14.67 -27.98 0.30
C VAL A 36 -14.47 -26.75 1.19
N ASN A 37 -15.52 -26.02 1.53
CA ASN A 37 -15.44 -24.84 2.39
C ASN A 37 -15.12 -25.18 3.86
N VAL A 38 -15.56 -26.33 4.36
CA VAL A 38 -15.27 -26.78 5.74
C VAL A 38 -13.81 -27.21 5.89
N PHE A 39 -13.24 -27.86 4.87
CA PHE A 39 -11.86 -28.37 4.90
C PHE A 39 -10.84 -27.46 4.22
N LYS A 40 -11.26 -26.25 3.80
CA LYS A 40 -10.33 -25.31 3.17
C LYS A 40 -9.30 -24.84 4.19
N LYS A 41 -8.04 -25.17 3.92
CA LYS A 41 -6.88 -24.66 4.65
C LYS A 41 -6.33 -23.44 3.91
N TYR A 42 -6.07 -22.38 4.67
CA TYR A 42 -5.50 -21.15 4.15
C TYR A 42 -3.98 -21.19 4.22
N ASP A 43 -3.30 -20.65 3.21
CA ASP A 43 -1.90 -20.26 3.29
C ASP A 43 -1.74 -18.98 4.14
N TYR A 44 -0.51 -18.62 4.44
CA TYR A 44 -0.23 -17.49 5.35
C TYR A 44 -0.77 -16.16 4.83
N THR A 45 -0.54 -15.83 3.56
CA THR A 45 -1.06 -14.61 2.95
C THR A 45 -2.59 -14.54 2.97
N SER A 46 -3.24 -15.66 2.65
CA SER A 46 -4.71 -15.75 2.71
C SER A 46 -5.25 -15.65 4.15
N LEU A 47 -4.48 -16.12 5.15
CA LEU A 47 -4.83 -15.94 6.56
C LEU A 47 -4.73 -14.47 6.99
N GLU A 48 -3.67 -13.78 6.59
CA GLU A 48 -3.51 -12.35 6.87
C GLU A 48 -4.65 -11.53 6.26
N GLN A 49 -5.00 -11.80 5.00
CA GLN A 49 -6.15 -11.16 4.36
C GLN A 49 -7.47 -11.48 5.06
N LEU A 50 -7.65 -12.73 5.51
CA LEU A 50 -8.83 -13.12 6.27
C LEU A 50 -8.90 -12.41 7.61
N LEU A 51 -7.77 -12.26 8.32
CA LEU A 51 -7.68 -11.52 9.58
C LEU A 51 -8.08 -10.06 9.40
N VAL A 52 -7.59 -9.39 8.35
CA VAL A 52 -7.98 -8.02 8.03
C VAL A 52 -9.49 -7.93 7.81
N LYS A 53 -10.03 -8.78 6.94
CA LYS A 53 -11.45 -8.78 6.60
C LYS A 53 -12.35 -9.04 7.80
N THR A 54 -12.04 -10.05 8.61
CA THR A 54 -12.85 -10.39 9.79
C THR A 54 -12.74 -9.34 10.90
N THR A 55 -11.62 -8.63 10.95
CA THR A 55 -11.47 -7.49 11.85
C THR A 55 -12.27 -6.28 11.38
N GLU A 56 -12.34 -6.01 10.07
CA GLU A 56 -13.23 -4.99 9.51
C GLU A 56 -14.70 -5.29 9.88
N GLU A 57 -15.16 -6.53 9.69
CA GLU A 57 -16.51 -6.96 10.08
C GLU A 57 -16.76 -6.82 11.60
N TYR A 58 -15.74 -7.13 12.43
CA TYR A 58 -15.81 -6.96 13.87
C TYR A 58 -15.89 -5.49 14.30
N ILE A 59 -15.15 -4.60 13.65
CA ILE A 59 -15.18 -3.15 13.90
C ILE A 59 -16.55 -2.56 13.57
N ASP A 60 -17.20 -3.02 12.50
CA ASP A 60 -18.53 -2.55 12.12
C ASP A 60 -19.57 -2.79 13.23
N ASP A 61 -19.45 -3.91 13.96
CA ASP A 61 -20.30 -4.26 15.08
C ASP A 61 -19.80 -3.67 16.42
N HIS A 62 -18.52 -3.30 16.50
CA HIS A 62 -17.82 -2.83 17.71
C HIS A 62 -17.04 -1.54 17.45
N PRO A 63 -17.69 -0.43 17.06
CA PRO A 63 -17.00 0.81 16.72
C PRO A 63 -16.25 1.45 17.89
N GLU A 64 -16.54 1.06 19.13
CA GLU A 64 -15.86 1.53 20.34
C GLU A 64 -14.39 1.11 20.44
N ILE A 65 -13.95 0.11 19.65
CA ILE A 65 -12.55 -0.33 19.62
C ILE A 65 -11.70 0.49 18.66
N LEU A 66 -12.30 1.34 17.84
CA LEU A 66 -11.56 2.16 16.90
C LEU A 66 -10.55 3.06 17.62
N PRO A 67 -9.33 3.14 17.14
CA PRO A 67 -8.36 4.08 17.67
C PRO A 67 -8.82 5.52 17.45
N THR A 68 -8.30 6.43 18.23
CA THR A 68 -8.60 7.86 18.17
C THR A 68 -7.30 8.65 18.22
N MET A 69 -7.34 9.95 17.93
CA MET A 69 -6.17 10.81 18.06
C MET A 69 -5.53 10.75 19.47
N ALA A 70 -6.34 10.57 20.52
CA ALA A 70 -5.84 10.47 21.89
C ALA A 70 -5.26 9.08 22.21
N ASN A 71 -5.77 8.04 21.55
CA ASN A 71 -5.32 6.65 21.68
C ASN A 71 -5.10 6.09 20.27
N PRO A 72 -3.92 6.33 19.67
CA PRO A 72 -3.69 6.10 18.23
C PRO A 72 -3.58 4.63 17.84
N GLN A 73 -3.63 3.71 18.80
CA GLN A 73 -3.58 2.27 18.55
C GLN A 73 -4.56 1.51 19.43
N SER A 74 -5.21 0.51 18.86
CA SER A 74 -5.92 -0.54 19.57
C SER A 74 -5.49 -1.93 19.11
N ILE A 75 -5.73 -2.94 19.94
CA ILE A 75 -5.36 -4.33 19.67
C ILE A 75 -6.60 -5.19 19.74
N VAL A 76 -6.77 -6.07 18.75
CA VAL A 76 -7.81 -7.10 18.74
C VAL A 76 -7.15 -8.47 18.78
N ASP A 77 -7.47 -9.23 19.81
CA ASP A 77 -7.03 -10.61 19.90
C ASP A 77 -7.88 -11.53 19.02
N THR A 78 -7.27 -12.55 18.45
CA THR A 78 -8.01 -13.56 17.67
C THR A 78 -9.08 -14.30 18.48
N SER A 79 -8.94 -14.39 19.79
CA SER A 79 -9.97 -14.95 20.69
C SER A 79 -11.29 -14.19 20.59
N SER A 80 -11.26 -12.86 20.58
CA SER A 80 -12.45 -12.01 20.43
C SER A 80 -13.17 -12.27 19.10
N LEU A 81 -12.41 -12.40 18.00
CA LEU A 81 -12.98 -12.73 16.70
C LEU A 81 -13.59 -14.14 16.65
N VAL A 82 -12.99 -15.11 17.35
CA VAL A 82 -13.49 -16.49 17.40
C VAL A 82 -14.74 -16.59 18.25
N GLU A 83 -14.76 -15.97 19.43
CA GLU A 83 -15.90 -15.92 20.33
C GLU A 83 -17.10 -15.21 19.70
N GLY A 84 -16.83 -14.11 18.99
CA GLY A 84 -17.82 -13.37 18.20
C GLY A 84 -18.28 -14.09 16.93
N LYS A 85 -17.67 -15.22 16.56
CA LYS A 85 -17.94 -16.01 15.34
C LYS A 85 -17.57 -15.32 14.01
N TYR A 86 -16.76 -14.27 14.05
CA TYR A 86 -16.20 -13.64 12.86
C TYR A 86 -15.09 -14.49 12.23
N LEU A 87 -14.32 -15.20 13.07
CA LEU A 87 -13.21 -16.03 12.66
C LEU A 87 -13.38 -17.46 13.19
N LYS A 88 -12.95 -18.45 12.43
CA LYS A 88 -12.74 -19.81 12.95
C LYS A 88 -11.36 -19.86 13.60
N ASP A 89 -11.21 -20.75 14.59
CA ASP A 89 -9.93 -21.02 15.23
C ASP A 89 -8.82 -21.24 14.20
N LEU A 90 -7.73 -20.46 14.30
CA LEU A 90 -6.61 -20.50 13.36
C LEU A 90 -5.98 -21.87 13.23
N SER A 91 -5.90 -22.64 14.32
CA SER A 91 -5.39 -24.01 14.30
C SER A 91 -6.20 -24.96 13.39
N LYS A 92 -7.47 -24.64 13.17
CA LYS A 92 -8.37 -25.44 12.32
C LYS A 92 -8.33 -25.05 10.85
N ILE A 93 -8.05 -23.78 10.55
CA ILE A 93 -8.12 -23.23 9.19
C ILE A 93 -6.76 -22.96 8.55
N SER A 94 -5.69 -22.88 9.33
CA SER A 94 -4.34 -22.73 8.81
C SER A 94 -3.76 -24.06 8.33
N LYS A 95 -2.81 -24.01 7.40
CA LYS A 95 -2.00 -25.18 7.02
C LYS A 95 -1.09 -25.61 8.17
N ASP A 96 -0.69 -24.67 9.00
CA ASP A 96 0.13 -24.88 10.20
C ASP A 96 -0.76 -24.69 11.44
N ASN A 97 -0.91 -25.76 12.21
CA ASN A 97 -1.80 -25.78 13.39
C ASN A 97 -1.28 -24.94 14.57
N THR A 98 -0.07 -24.37 14.47
CA THR A 98 0.58 -23.58 15.51
C THR A 98 0.32 -22.08 15.38
N CYS A 99 -0.43 -21.66 14.36
CA CYS A 99 -0.65 -20.25 14.09
C CYS A 99 -1.43 -19.55 15.19
N SER A 100 -0.93 -18.38 15.59
CA SER A 100 -1.60 -17.36 16.41
C SER A 100 -1.48 -16.02 15.71
N ALA A 101 -2.31 -15.05 16.09
CA ALA A 101 -2.16 -13.70 15.55
C ALA A 101 -2.56 -12.63 16.58
N GLU A 102 -1.91 -11.49 16.48
CA GLU A 102 -2.26 -10.22 17.10
C GLU A 102 -2.66 -9.26 15.98
N ILE A 103 -3.73 -8.51 16.15
CA ILE A 103 -4.20 -7.58 15.12
C ILE A 103 -4.15 -6.18 15.71
N LYS A 104 -3.34 -5.31 15.13
CA LYS A 104 -3.25 -3.90 15.50
C LYS A 104 -4.11 -3.07 14.57
N ILE A 105 -4.87 -2.14 15.16
CA ILE A 105 -5.62 -1.12 14.44
C ILE A 105 -4.97 0.20 14.79
N ASN A 106 -4.44 0.90 13.81
CA ASN A 106 -3.74 2.16 14.01
C ASN A 106 -4.55 3.33 13.44
N TRP A 107 -4.55 4.44 14.16
CA TRP A 107 -5.14 5.70 13.74
C TRP A 107 -4.34 6.33 12.60
N ASN A 108 -5.03 6.85 11.61
CA ASN A 108 -4.46 7.62 10.51
C ASN A 108 -5.40 8.80 10.18
N GLU A 109 -5.28 9.88 10.93
CA GLU A 109 -6.12 11.07 10.82
C GLU A 109 -7.62 10.77 10.87
N ASP A 110 -8.33 10.85 9.73
CA ASP A 110 -9.76 10.56 9.62
C ASP A 110 -10.04 9.07 9.30
N ASN A 111 -9.01 8.22 9.36
CA ASN A 111 -9.08 6.83 8.94
C ASN A 111 -8.36 5.91 9.92
N TYR A 112 -8.40 4.61 9.66
CA TYR A 112 -7.60 3.61 10.37
C TYR A 112 -7.09 2.55 9.40
N TYR A 113 -6.04 1.85 9.79
CA TYR A 113 -5.52 0.70 9.06
C TYR A 113 -5.25 -0.47 10.00
N ILE A 114 -5.44 -1.67 9.48
CA ILE A 114 -5.38 -2.93 10.22
C ILE A 114 -4.10 -3.65 9.84
N ILE A 115 -3.29 -4.01 10.84
CA ILE A 115 -2.06 -4.77 10.68
C ILE A 115 -2.21 -6.12 11.39
N PRO A 116 -2.46 -7.22 10.67
CA PRO A 116 -2.40 -8.54 11.26
C PRO A 116 -0.94 -8.96 11.44
N LYS A 117 -0.58 -9.43 12.60
CA LYS A 117 0.71 -10.04 12.90
C LYS A 117 0.51 -11.51 13.16
N LEU A 118 0.62 -12.33 12.10
CA LEU A 118 0.52 -13.77 12.17
C LEU A 118 1.85 -14.36 12.64
N SER A 119 1.79 -15.31 13.55
CA SER A 119 2.94 -16.07 14.05
C SER A 119 2.62 -17.56 14.00
N CYS A 120 3.34 -18.30 13.19
CA CYS A 120 3.23 -19.73 13.01
C CYS A 120 4.62 -20.37 13.21
N ASN A 121 4.70 -21.71 13.26
CA ASN A 121 5.99 -22.40 13.43
C ASN A 121 7.00 -22.10 12.31
N SER A 122 6.53 -21.95 11.08
CA SER A 122 7.38 -21.73 9.91
C SER A 122 7.16 -20.38 9.21
N TYR A 123 6.40 -19.47 9.84
CA TYR A 123 6.08 -18.17 9.27
C TYR A 123 5.75 -17.16 10.35
N THR A 124 6.31 -15.96 10.20
CA THR A 124 5.89 -14.79 10.99
C THR A 124 5.68 -13.62 10.03
N THR A 125 4.57 -12.89 10.19
CA THR A 125 4.37 -11.65 9.45
C THR A 125 5.51 -10.70 9.73
N SER A 126 6.21 -10.29 8.69
CA SER A 126 7.19 -9.20 8.74
C SER A 126 6.65 -7.99 8.01
N SER A 127 7.03 -6.80 8.47
CA SER A 127 6.77 -5.58 7.71
C SER A 127 7.59 -5.57 6.42
N LEU A 128 7.20 -4.74 5.45
CA LEU A 128 8.02 -4.56 4.24
C LEU A 128 9.41 -3.99 4.60
N THR A 129 9.50 -3.14 5.61
CA THR A 129 10.75 -2.59 6.10
C THR A 129 11.65 -3.66 6.71
N ASP A 130 11.11 -4.56 7.55
CA ASP A 130 11.86 -5.70 8.07
C ASP A 130 12.36 -6.60 6.94
N HIS A 131 11.48 -6.90 5.97
CA HIS A 131 11.86 -7.72 4.82
C HIS A 131 12.98 -7.09 3.99
N ILE A 132 12.97 -5.78 3.79
CA ILE A 132 14.06 -5.07 3.10
C ILE A 132 15.35 -5.22 3.91
N LEU A 133 15.31 -4.94 5.22
CA LEU A 133 16.48 -4.99 6.09
C LEU A 133 17.08 -6.40 6.26
N GLU A 134 16.26 -7.44 6.14
CA GLU A 134 16.73 -8.84 6.16
C GLU A 134 17.41 -9.26 4.85
N ASN A 135 17.08 -8.63 3.73
CA ASN A 135 17.54 -9.06 2.39
C ASN A 135 18.52 -8.09 1.74
N GLU A 136 18.57 -6.84 2.17
CA GLU A 136 19.49 -5.83 1.65
C GLU A 136 20.70 -5.66 2.59
N THR A 137 21.87 -5.43 1.99
CA THR A 137 23.08 -5.09 2.77
C THR A 137 23.16 -3.58 2.90
N ILE A 138 23.28 -3.09 4.13
CA ILE A 138 23.56 -1.68 4.38
C ILE A 138 24.97 -1.36 3.92
N VAL A 139 25.08 -0.29 3.13
CA VAL A 139 26.36 0.17 2.57
C VAL A 139 27.07 1.04 3.59
N ASP A 140 28.29 0.63 3.95
CA ASP A 140 29.17 1.37 4.87
C ASP A 140 30.08 2.37 4.14
N ASN A 141 30.19 2.25 2.81
CA ASN A 141 31.06 3.09 1.98
C ASN A 141 30.25 4.13 1.22
N GLU A 142 30.58 5.40 1.35
CA GLU A 142 29.88 6.51 0.71
C GLU A 142 29.97 6.54 -0.83
N THR A 143 30.71 5.63 -1.44
CA THR A 143 30.91 5.56 -2.91
C THR A 143 30.09 4.48 -3.61
N ASP A 144 29.50 3.57 -2.88
CA ASP A 144 28.80 2.42 -3.46
C ASP A 144 27.28 2.65 -3.55
N SER A 145 26.66 2.13 -4.60
CA SER A 145 25.20 2.15 -4.73
C SER A 145 24.55 1.15 -3.78
N GLY A 146 23.48 1.54 -3.10
CA GLY A 146 22.77 0.64 -2.20
C GLY A 146 21.90 1.35 -1.16
N LEU A 147 21.61 0.63 -0.10
CA LEU A 147 20.82 1.10 1.04
C LEU A 147 21.77 1.67 2.11
N TYR A 148 21.51 2.89 2.53
CA TYR A 148 22.26 3.61 3.55
C TYR A 148 21.42 3.77 4.81
N ASP A 149 22.00 3.53 5.97
CA ASP A 149 21.41 3.87 7.28
C ASP A 149 21.92 5.22 7.77
N ILE A 150 21.01 6.14 8.04
CA ILE A 150 21.30 7.45 8.61
C ILE A 150 20.45 7.58 9.89
N ASN A 151 20.93 7.08 11.00
CA ASN A 151 20.26 7.11 12.30
C ASN A 151 18.86 6.44 12.28
N ASN A 152 18.75 5.21 11.79
CA ASN A 152 17.54 4.44 11.59
C ASN A 152 16.58 5.05 10.55
N HIS A 153 17.05 5.96 9.71
CA HIS A 153 16.41 6.39 8.49
C HIS A 153 17.16 5.81 7.30
N TYR A 154 16.51 4.94 6.58
CA TYR A 154 17.12 4.19 5.48
C TYR A 154 16.86 4.91 4.16
N THR A 155 17.91 5.12 3.36
CA THR A 155 17.79 5.84 2.08
C THR A 155 18.54 5.08 0.99
N TYR A 156 17.90 4.87 -0.16
CA TYR A 156 18.58 4.33 -1.33
C TYR A 156 19.38 5.40 -2.05
N ARG A 157 20.64 5.08 -2.41
CA ARG A 157 21.53 5.98 -3.14
C ARG A 157 22.24 5.25 -4.26
N GLY A 158 22.54 6.01 -5.34
CA GLY A 158 23.28 5.51 -6.49
C GLY A 158 22.41 5.09 -7.66
N GLU A 159 23.04 4.59 -8.71
CA GLU A 159 22.37 4.29 -9.97
C GLU A 159 21.72 2.89 -9.97
N TYR A 160 22.45 1.90 -9.49
CA TYR A 160 22.03 0.50 -9.55
C TYR A 160 21.58 0.01 -8.16
N VAL A 161 20.31 0.28 -7.86
CA VAL A 161 19.70 -0.14 -6.58
C VAL A 161 18.43 -0.93 -6.83
N ASN A 162 18.20 -1.97 -6.02
CA ASN A 162 17.03 -2.83 -6.09
C ASN A 162 15.92 -2.29 -5.17
N ASN A 163 15.31 -1.19 -5.54
CA ASN A 163 14.30 -0.49 -4.72
C ASN A 163 12.93 -0.42 -5.38
N TYR A 164 12.59 -1.39 -6.22
CA TYR A 164 11.28 -1.47 -6.85
C TYR A 164 10.22 -2.07 -5.93
N LEU A 165 9.03 -1.51 -5.99
CA LEU A 165 7.84 -1.98 -5.28
C LEU A 165 6.65 -1.98 -6.24
N ASN A 166 5.96 -3.11 -6.37
CA ASN A 166 4.68 -3.17 -7.06
C ASN A 166 3.55 -3.01 -6.03
N PHE A 167 2.83 -1.90 -6.11
CA PHE A 167 1.78 -1.56 -5.16
C PHE A 167 0.66 -0.76 -5.85
N MET A 168 -0.59 -1.01 -5.50
CA MET A 168 -1.76 -0.31 -6.06
C MET A 168 -1.87 -0.39 -7.60
N GLY A 169 -1.34 -1.44 -8.21
CA GLY A 169 -1.33 -1.62 -9.66
C GLY A 169 -0.27 -0.82 -10.42
N TYR A 170 0.61 -0.13 -9.73
CA TYR A 170 1.73 0.64 -10.28
C TYR A 170 3.06 0.08 -9.82
N SER A 171 4.11 0.39 -10.58
CA SER A 171 5.50 0.18 -10.17
C SER A 171 6.03 1.45 -9.53
N TRP A 172 6.63 1.31 -8.36
CA TRP A 172 7.19 2.39 -7.56
C TRP A 172 8.67 2.17 -7.29
N ARG A 173 9.37 3.24 -6.96
CA ARG A 173 10.73 3.21 -6.43
C ARG A 173 10.69 3.69 -4.98
N ILE A 174 11.21 2.89 -4.06
CA ILE A 174 11.38 3.29 -2.66
C ILE A 174 12.52 4.30 -2.60
N ILE A 175 12.25 5.48 -2.02
CA ILE A 175 13.25 6.54 -1.84
C ILE A 175 13.95 6.36 -0.50
N LYS A 176 13.14 6.33 0.55
CA LYS A 176 13.56 6.21 1.94
C LYS A 176 12.46 5.57 2.78
N PHE A 177 12.85 5.04 3.94
CA PHE A 177 11.91 4.49 4.90
C PHE A 177 12.48 4.56 6.31
N ASP A 178 11.63 4.42 7.29
CA ASP A 178 11.93 4.15 8.69
C ASP A 178 11.11 2.93 9.16
N THR A 179 11.00 2.72 10.46
CA THR A 179 10.23 1.59 11.01
C THR A 179 8.72 1.73 10.84
N GLU A 180 8.22 2.91 10.49
CA GLU A 180 6.78 3.21 10.43
C GLU A 180 6.29 3.52 9.01
N LYS A 181 7.12 4.17 8.20
CA LYS A 181 6.73 4.77 6.92
C LYS A 181 7.71 4.43 5.81
N ILE A 182 7.16 4.18 4.63
CA ILE A 182 7.93 4.03 3.40
C ILE A 182 7.55 5.17 2.46
N TYR A 183 8.56 5.92 1.99
CA TYR A 183 8.42 6.96 0.99
C TYR A 183 8.79 6.41 -0.37
N PHE A 184 7.90 6.53 -1.33
CA PHE A 184 8.12 6.02 -2.67
C PHE A 184 7.64 6.99 -3.75
N ILE A 185 8.24 6.90 -4.91
CA ILE A 185 7.90 7.66 -6.10
C ILE A 185 7.47 6.72 -7.22
N LEU A 186 6.61 7.17 -8.10
CA LEU A 186 6.21 6.39 -9.26
C LEU A 186 7.45 6.09 -10.13
N ALA A 187 7.63 4.83 -10.49
CA ALA A 187 8.80 4.39 -11.28
C ALA A 187 8.69 4.74 -12.76
N ASP A 188 7.50 5.02 -13.25
CA ASP A 188 7.22 5.40 -14.63
C ASP A 188 6.17 6.52 -14.66
N THR A 189 5.95 7.11 -15.82
CA THR A 189 4.89 8.11 -16.01
C THR A 189 3.50 7.49 -15.81
N LEU A 190 2.58 8.29 -15.31
CA LEU A 190 1.16 7.91 -15.28
C LEU A 190 0.67 7.55 -16.68
N ASN A 191 -0.24 6.58 -16.75
CA ASN A 191 -0.69 5.83 -17.94
C ASN A 191 -0.97 6.61 -19.24
N ASN A 192 -0.99 7.92 -19.23
CA ASN A 192 -1.31 8.73 -20.40
C ASN A 192 -0.15 9.60 -20.89
N LYS A 193 1.05 9.48 -20.34
CA LYS A 193 2.21 10.36 -20.66
C LYS A 193 1.83 11.84 -20.64
N MET A 194 0.89 12.21 -19.79
CA MET A 194 0.43 13.60 -19.71
C MET A 194 1.51 14.45 -19.08
N THR A 195 1.82 15.54 -19.71
CA THR A 195 2.67 16.56 -19.12
C THR A 195 1.80 17.50 -18.28
N TYR A 196 2.07 17.53 -17.00
CA TYR A 196 1.42 18.47 -16.08
C TYR A 196 2.25 19.74 -15.97
N VAL A 197 1.59 20.89 -16.08
CA VAL A 197 2.24 22.19 -15.85
C VAL A 197 2.19 22.50 -14.36
N TYR A 198 3.32 22.95 -13.80
CA TYR A 198 3.37 23.29 -12.38
C TYR A 198 2.32 24.35 -12.02
N ASP A 199 2.36 25.50 -12.69
CA ASP A 199 1.33 26.53 -12.64
C ASP A 199 1.46 27.47 -13.86
N ASP A 200 0.39 27.70 -14.61
CA ASP A 200 0.37 28.55 -15.80
C ASP A 200 -0.59 29.74 -15.67
N ARG A 201 -1.13 29.95 -14.46
CA ARG A 201 -2.04 31.08 -14.20
C ARG A 201 -1.31 32.44 -14.39
N TYR A 202 -2.06 33.43 -14.83
CA TYR A 202 -1.54 34.77 -14.95
C TYR A 202 -1.09 35.31 -13.59
N ASN A 203 0.11 35.89 -13.54
CA ASN A 203 0.70 36.46 -12.35
C ASN A 203 1.46 37.73 -12.73
N GLU A 204 0.88 38.90 -12.44
CA GLU A 204 1.46 40.21 -12.75
C GLU A 204 2.65 40.59 -11.87
N SER A 205 2.86 39.86 -10.76
CA SER A 205 3.95 40.16 -9.82
C SER A 205 5.32 39.66 -10.28
N ILE A 206 5.40 38.94 -11.40
CA ILE A 206 6.64 38.39 -11.96
C ILE A 206 6.80 38.77 -13.43
N SER A 207 8.05 38.86 -13.87
CA SER A 207 8.38 39.33 -15.24
C SER A 207 7.84 38.43 -16.36
N SER A 208 7.66 37.14 -16.10
CA SER A 208 7.08 36.17 -17.04
C SER A 208 5.55 36.25 -17.14
N ASN A 209 4.91 36.97 -16.22
CA ASN A 209 3.47 37.06 -16.05
C ASN A 209 2.76 35.67 -15.95
N ARG A 210 3.49 34.63 -15.57
CA ARG A 210 2.94 33.24 -15.50
C ARG A 210 3.41 32.49 -14.27
N GLY A 211 2.45 31.83 -13.64
CA GLY A 211 2.68 30.86 -12.58
C GLY A 211 2.82 31.50 -11.19
N TYR A 212 2.49 30.66 -10.21
CA TYR A 212 2.70 30.91 -8.79
C TYR A 212 3.60 29.82 -8.25
N ASN A 213 4.61 30.19 -7.47
CA ASN A 213 5.60 29.25 -6.95
C ASN A 213 5.22 28.64 -5.58
N THR A 214 3.96 28.78 -5.19
CA THR A 214 3.43 28.20 -3.96
C THR A 214 2.82 26.82 -4.27
N PHE A 215 3.43 25.76 -3.79
CA PHE A 215 3.03 24.38 -4.10
C PHE A 215 1.57 24.11 -3.74
N GLU A 216 1.16 24.41 -2.52
CA GLU A 216 -0.19 24.14 -2.00
C GLU A 216 -1.33 24.72 -2.87
N THR A 217 -1.10 25.86 -3.47
CA THR A 217 -2.08 26.55 -4.33
C THR A 217 -1.84 26.32 -5.82
N SER A 218 -0.82 25.57 -6.20
CA SER A 218 -0.45 25.34 -7.60
C SER A 218 -1.42 24.42 -8.33
N ARG A 219 -1.42 24.50 -9.66
CA ARG A 219 -2.18 23.56 -10.49
C ARG A 219 -1.67 22.13 -10.42
N ILE A 220 -0.35 21.97 -10.29
CA ILE A 220 0.22 20.63 -10.14
C ILE A 220 -0.28 19.96 -8.86
N TYR A 221 -0.36 20.68 -7.75
CA TYR A 221 -0.90 20.14 -6.51
C TYR A 221 -2.39 19.73 -6.65
N SER A 222 -3.20 20.57 -7.29
CA SER A 222 -4.59 20.21 -7.60
C SER A 222 -4.67 18.93 -8.42
N SER A 223 -3.82 18.77 -9.43
CA SER A 223 -3.77 17.54 -10.26
C SER A 223 -3.30 16.31 -9.45
N LEU A 224 -2.35 16.48 -8.54
CA LEU A 224 -1.93 15.40 -7.63
C LEU A 224 -3.07 14.97 -6.70
N MET A 225 -3.81 15.94 -6.15
CA MET A 225 -4.97 15.64 -5.31
C MET A 225 -6.10 14.99 -6.09
N ASP A 226 -6.28 15.32 -7.37
CA ASP A 226 -7.23 14.62 -8.24
C ASP A 226 -6.83 13.15 -8.45
N ILE A 227 -5.54 12.87 -8.65
CA ILE A 227 -5.01 11.49 -8.74
C ILE A 227 -5.25 10.75 -7.41
N TYR A 228 -4.91 11.37 -6.29
CA TYR A 228 -5.14 10.80 -4.97
C TYR A 228 -6.62 10.44 -4.76
N ASN A 229 -7.52 11.38 -5.02
CA ASN A 229 -8.94 11.22 -4.75
C ASN A 229 -9.67 10.29 -5.73
N ASN A 230 -9.17 10.11 -6.94
CA ASN A 230 -9.83 9.30 -7.97
C ASN A 230 -9.09 7.98 -8.21
N ASP A 231 -7.80 8.03 -8.58
CA ASP A 231 -7.05 6.85 -8.99
C ASP A 231 -6.62 6.01 -7.79
N LEU A 232 -6.25 6.66 -6.66
CA LEU A 232 -5.79 6.00 -5.45
C LEU A 232 -6.88 5.83 -4.38
N LYS A 233 -8.12 6.21 -4.67
CA LYS A 233 -9.25 6.22 -3.73
C LYS A 233 -9.42 4.92 -2.93
N ASN A 234 -9.29 3.77 -3.58
CA ASN A 234 -9.49 2.46 -2.95
C ASN A 234 -8.31 2.06 -2.04
N HIS A 235 -7.27 2.87 -1.99
CA HIS A 235 -6.02 2.58 -1.30
C HIS A 235 -5.70 3.58 -0.18
N HIS A 236 -6.58 4.56 0.08
CA HIS A 236 -6.37 5.60 1.09
C HIS A 236 -6.00 5.04 2.47
N LYS A 237 -6.54 3.89 2.85
CA LYS A 237 -6.23 3.22 4.12
C LYS A 237 -4.75 2.80 4.28
N TYR A 238 -3.99 2.75 3.19
CA TYR A 238 -2.56 2.43 3.19
C TYR A 238 -1.66 3.65 2.98
N LEU A 239 -2.24 4.80 2.68
CA LEU A 239 -1.51 6.04 2.37
C LEU A 239 -1.53 6.95 3.58
N LEU A 240 -0.35 7.22 4.12
CA LEU A 240 -0.18 8.10 5.26
C LEU A 240 0.06 9.53 4.79
N THR A 241 -0.40 10.49 5.57
CA THR A 241 -0.01 11.88 5.41
C THR A 241 1.47 12.05 5.75
N MET A 242 2.17 12.83 4.96
CA MET A 242 3.59 13.15 5.13
C MET A 242 3.81 14.65 5.24
N ASP A 243 4.92 15.02 5.85
CA ASP A 243 5.47 16.37 5.84
C ASP A 243 6.17 16.62 4.49
N ALA A 244 5.45 17.20 3.54
CA ALA A 244 6.05 17.62 2.29
C ALA A 244 6.77 18.96 2.47
N CYS A 245 8.09 18.96 2.29
CA CYS A 245 8.92 20.18 2.34
C CYS A 245 8.72 20.96 1.03
N THR A 246 8.12 22.14 1.10
CA THR A 246 7.60 22.87 -0.05
C THR A 246 8.29 24.20 -0.32
N HIS A 247 9.27 24.60 0.52
CA HIS A 247 10.00 25.84 0.29
C HIS A 247 10.90 25.72 -0.95
N THR A 248 10.98 26.80 -1.70
CA THR A 248 11.80 26.87 -2.91
C THR A 248 13.28 27.01 -2.54
N ARG A 249 14.11 26.21 -3.17
CA ARG A 249 15.57 26.31 -3.05
C ARG A 249 16.12 27.25 -4.12
N SER A 250 17.08 28.08 -3.74
CA SER A 250 17.86 28.87 -4.68
C SER A 250 18.94 28.01 -5.39
N GLU A 251 19.32 28.45 -6.60
CA GLU A 251 20.32 27.73 -7.40
C GLU A 251 21.69 27.59 -6.70
N GLY A 252 22.04 28.54 -5.83
CA GLY A 252 23.29 28.55 -5.07
C GLY A 252 23.28 27.80 -3.75
N ASP A 253 22.13 27.32 -3.31
CA ASP A 253 21.99 26.64 -2.02
C ASP A 253 22.69 25.27 -2.03
N ILE A 254 23.65 25.07 -1.12
CA ILE A 254 24.49 23.89 -1.06
C ILE A 254 24.12 22.93 0.09
N ASP A 255 23.12 23.29 0.89
CA ASP A 255 22.69 22.46 2.01
C ASP A 255 22.03 21.16 1.53
N LYS A 256 22.52 20.01 2.01
CA LYS A 256 21.97 18.68 1.72
C LYS A 256 21.11 18.12 2.85
N SER A 257 20.86 18.88 3.91
CA SER A 257 20.10 18.43 5.06
C SER A 257 18.58 18.47 4.85
N GLY A 258 18.12 19.18 3.83
CA GLY A 258 16.71 19.48 3.60
C GLY A 258 16.17 20.64 4.46
N ALA A 259 17.02 21.28 5.27
CA ALA A 259 16.59 22.34 6.16
C ALA A 259 16.01 23.56 5.41
N ILE A 260 16.47 23.80 4.18
CA ILE A 260 15.98 24.90 3.34
C ILE A 260 14.55 24.59 2.88
N GLU A 261 14.33 23.43 2.26
CA GLU A 261 13.01 23.05 1.73
C GLU A 261 11.96 22.90 2.84
N CYS A 262 12.39 22.45 4.00
CA CYS A 262 11.50 22.20 5.14
C CYS A 262 11.25 23.44 6.02
N THR A 263 11.67 24.64 5.60
CA THR A 263 11.21 25.89 6.22
C THR A 263 9.72 26.17 5.94
N SER A 264 9.15 25.53 4.93
CA SER A 264 7.71 25.47 4.68
C SER A 264 7.29 24.01 4.53
N ILE A 265 6.32 23.56 5.30
CA ILE A 265 5.82 22.20 5.34
C ILE A 265 4.33 22.18 4.99
N LEU A 266 3.94 21.28 4.09
CA LEU A 266 2.56 20.96 3.80
C LEU A 266 2.28 19.53 4.24
N GLN A 267 1.28 19.35 5.09
CA GLN A 267 0.74 18.02 5.43
C GLN A 267 -0.11 17.51 4.26
N THR A 268 0.33 16.43 3.60
CA THR A 268 -0.34 15.93 2.41
C THR A 268 -0.06 14.43 2.19
N PRO A 269 -1.03 13.65 1.66
CA PRO A 269 -0.79 12.25 1.34
C PRO A 269 0.00 12.05 0.03
N ILE A 270 0.13 13.09 -0.79
CA ILE A 270 0.81 13.04 -2.09
C ILE A 270 1.54 14.34 -2.37
N SER A 271 2.77 14.26 -2.89
CA SER A 271 3.60 15.42 -3.19
C SER A 271 4.49 15.16 -4.42
N LEU A 272 5.18 16.21 -4.86
CA LEU A 272 6.33 16.06 -5.74
C LEU A 272 7.56 15.63 -4.93
N LEU A 273 8.53 15.01 -5.62
CA LEU A 273 9.85 14.78 -5.05
C LEU A 273 10.53 16.11 -4.70
N SER A 274 11.11 16.18 -3.50
CA SER A 274 11.89 17.36 -3.13
C SER A 274 13.27 17.37 -3.82
N VAL A 275 13.85 18.55 -4.01
CA VAL A 275 15.24 18.66 -4.53
C VAL A 275 16.21 17.98 -3.58
N TYR A 276 15.97 18.08 -2.28
CA TYR A 276 16.73 17.41 -1.24
C TYR A 276 16.74 15.87 -1.44
N ASP A 277 15.58 15.23 -1.62
CA ASP A 277 15.51 13.78 -1.83
C ASP A 277 16.22 13.37 -3.12
N TYR A 278 16.09 14.15 -4.20
CA TYR A 278 16.80 13.91 -5.46
C TYR A 278 18.31 13.98 -5.31
N MET A 279 18.82 15.00 -4.60
CA MET A 279 20.26 15.15 -4.35
C MET A 279 20.80 14.04 -3.43
N ASN A 280 20.03 13.64 -2.44
CA ASN A 280 20.41 12.56 -1.54
C ASN A 280 20.41 11.18 -2.19
N ALA A 281 19.66 10.99 -3.25
CA ALA A 281 19.72 9.76 -4.05
C ALA A 281 21.06 9.60 -4.81
N SER A 282 21.88 10.67 -4.92
CA SER A 282 23.19 10.61 -5.56
C SER A 282 24.30 10.33 -4.55
N ILE A 283 25.22 9.43 -4.91
CA ILE A 283 26.46 9.17 -4.16
C ILE A 283 27.57 10.16 -4.49
N ASP A 284 27.47 10.89 -5.60
CA ASP A 284 28.48 11.87 -6.00
C ASP A 284 28.44 13.09 -5.06
N GLN A 285 29.49 13.27 -4.28
CA GLN A 285 29.61 14.38 -3.33
C GLN A 285 29.62 15.75 -4.00
N ARG A 286 29.91 15.82 -5.30
CA ARG A 286 29.85 17.08 -6.07
C ARG A 286 28.42 17.51 -6.38
N CYS A 287 27.43 16.64 -6.20
CA CYS A 287 26.00 16.94 -6.29
C CYS A 287 25.53 17.71 -5.06
N ILE A 288 25.98 18.96 -4.91
CA ILE A 288 25.72 19.80 -3.72
C ILE A 288 24.57 20.79 -3.92
N ASN A 289 24.20 21.05 -5.16
CA ASN A 289 23.05 21.90 -5.47
C ASN A 289 22.48 21.57 -6.88
N SER A 290 21.33 22.13 -7.21
CA SER A 290 20.65 21.94 -8.49
C SER A 290 21.42 22.46 -9.72
N ALA A 291 22.39 23.34 -9.52
CA ALA A 291 23.22 23.92 -10.58
C ALA A 291 24.61 23.28 -10.74
N SER A 292 24.90 22.23 -9.96
CA SER A 292 26.21 21.56 -9.97
C SER A 292 26.50 20.89 -11.32
N ARG A 293 27.15 21.59 -12.23
CA ARG A 293 27.47 21.11 -13.58
C ARG A 293 28.52 19.99 -13.62
N ASN A 294 29.34 19.88 -12.57
CA ASN A 294 30.37 18.85 -12.44
C ASN A 294 29.89 17.61 -11.68
N CYS A 295 28.66 17.55 -11.32
CA CYS A 295 28.04 16.43 -10.66
C CYS A 295 27.69 15.36 -11.70
N SER A 296 28.20 14.15 -11.49
CA SER A 296 27.68 12.98 -12.19
C SER A 296 26.39 12.59 -11.48
N ASN A 297 25.27 13.10 -11.98
CA ASN A 297 23.97 12.92 -11.37
C ASN A 297 23.40 11.54 -11.67
N TYR A 298 24.26 10.53 -11.56
CA TYR A 298 23.90 9.13 -11.74
C TYR A 298 23.25 8.62 -10.46
N ASN A 299 21.94 8.73 -10.43
CA ASN A 299 21.14 8.06 -9.41
C ASN A 299 19.93 7.41 -10.08
N TYR A 300 19.29 6.50 -9.36
CA TYR A 300 18.14 5.74 -9.88
C TYR A 300 16.95 6.62 -10.30
N LEU A 301 16.87 7.86 -9.81
CA LEU A 301 15.80 8.83 -10.17
C LEU A 301 16.10 9.53 -11.51
N ALA A 302 17.36 9.56 -11.94
CA ALA A 302 17.77 10.20 -13.20
C ALA A 302 17.55 9.29 -14.42
N SER A 303 17.39 7.98 -14.21
CA SER A 303 17.23 6.97 -15.26
C SER A 303 15.78 6.56 -15.51
N THR A 304 14.82 7.22 -14.89
CA THR A 304 13.37 6.97 -15.05
C THR A 304 12.73 7.86 -16.10
#